data_6f119ff4edd39df92f4a7a057cec609c
#
_entry.id   6f119ff4edd39df92f4a7a057cec609c
#
_cell.length_a   1.000
_cell.length_b   1.000
_cell.length_c   1.000
_cell.angle_alpha   90.00
_cell.angle_beta   90.00
_cell.angle_gamma   90.00
#
_symmetry.space_group_name_H-M   'P 1'
#
loop_
_entity.id
_entity.type
_entity.pdbx_description
1 polymer ?
#
loop_
_entity_poly.entity_id
_entity_poly.type
_entity_poly.pdbx_seq_one_letter_code
_entity_poly.pdbx_strand_id
1 'polypeptide(L)'
;MQSKYVTFNEMINKNEFCFYGVIYDASFPIYQKGKYQCVLKLIDKDTNVINLIVRATSKERVPYVSAIGDIIRVNRGNYANNRNVYLNVSDSSAIASWVIFAGEGEDITAISYSHKNYSFETIDVNIIVSLRTWIKDRLVLQNSLVYPLEKKLINRIIGEESDTTVLVTYKNATDDQIVYYVMDETDACELHTYKDFDFFNVKDVIRLKGYTVLDSNVIIMNQYSNMLKIPQYAWYYKSFMKRIDNKIDRDEIIQINKKHSTLIITPIVSSIPDTVLKHIDDFSKASKYIYIEVNVLCILPQPIYNLVNVLCPNCKSIFSTPHLKFIKGNNFLCPNCKIEVTGVLHYNALLYCIENINANKIIALHLCSYDKEGETLFGVPPCDCYRDSTAFLNLKSKIQRITSKENYIRVCCERITIKEDQCVYRVIGQYQQN
;
A
#
# COMPACT_ATOMS: atom_id res chain seq x y z
N MET A 1 8.30 -19.53 -41.84
CA MET A 1 8.44 -18.10 -41.51
C MET A 1 9.35 -18.00 -40.29
N GLN A 2 10.50 -17.33 -40.42
CA GLN A 2 11.30 -17.03 -39.23
C GLN A 2 10.48 -16.11 -38.31
N SER A 3 10.46 -16.43 -37.02
CA SER A 3 9.79 -15.60 -36.00
C SER A 3 10.41 -14.18 -36.05
N LYS A 4 9.56 -13.15 -36.13
CA LYS A 4 9.98 -11.73 -36.05
C LYS A 4 10.71 -11.43 -34.75
N TYR A 5 10.38 -12.16 -33.68
CA TYR A 5 10.92 -12.00 -32.33
C TYR A 5 11.73 -13.23 -31.93
N VAL A 6 12.83 -13.01 -31.22
CA VAL A 6 13.73 -14.05 -30.70
C VAL A 6 13.58 -14.24 -29.20
N THR A 7 13.86 -15.45 -28.71
CA THR A 7 14.01 -15.74 -27.28
C THR A 7 15.39 -15.26 -26.78
N PHE A 8 15.56 -15.15 -25.45
CA PHE A 8 16.84 -14.70 -24.88
C PHE A 8 18.01 -15.65 -25.21
N ASN A 9 17.75 -16.94 -25.34
CA ASN A 9 18.76 -17.91 -25.73
C ASN A 9 19.22 -17.76 -27.20
N GLU A 10 18.32 -17.34 -28.09
CA GLU A 10 18.62 -17.15 -29.52
C GLU A 10 19.40 -15.87 -29.82
N MET A 11 19.46 -14.91 -28.85
CA MET A 11 20.13 -13.61 -29.03
C MET A 11 21.65 -13.74 -29.19
N ILE A 12 22.26 -14.76 -28.55
CA ILE A 12 23.71 -14.92 -28.41
C ILE A 12 24.41 -14.92 -29.78
N ASN A 13 23.74 -15.41 -30.82
CA ASN A 13 24.30 -15.55 -32.16
C ASN A 13 23.81 -14.51 -33.19
N LYS A 14 23.17 -13.42 -32.72
CA LYS A 14 22.57 -12.39 -33.58
C LYS A 14 23.15 -11.01 -33.30
N ASN A 15 23.46 -10.26 -34.32
CA ASN A 15 23.99 -8.91 -34.20
C ASN A 15 22.91 -7.90 -33.81
N GLU A 16 21.73 -8.00 -34.48
CA GLU A 16 20.56 -7.18 -34.16
C GLU A 16 19.32 -8.04 -34.13
N PHE A 17 18.46 -7.82 -33.16
CA PHE A 17 17.26 -8.61 -32.98
C PHE A 17 16.12 -7.83 -32.31
N CYS A 18 14.90 -8.34 -32.50
CA CYS A 18 13.70 -7.87 -31.82
C CYS A 18 13.24 -8.91 -30.83
N PHE A 19 12.75 -8.48 -29.67
CA PHE A 19 12.30 -9.39 -28.61
C PHE A 19 11.29 -8.75 -27.66
N TYR A 20 10.65 -9.60 -26.90
CA TYR A 20 9.84 -9.24 -25.74
C TYR A 20 10.46 -9.75 -24.45
N GLY A 21 10.33 -8.98 -23.38
CA GLY A 21 10.72 -9.41 -22.04
C GLY A 21 9.79 -8.81 -20.98
N VAL A 22 9.71 -9.46 -19.83
CA VAL A 22 9.01 -8.97 -18.67
C VAL A 22 9.99 -8.27 -17.74
N ILE A 23 9.66 -7.05 -17.33
CA ILE A 23 10.48 -6.24 -16.44
C ILE A 23 10.29 -6.73 -15.00
N TYR A 24 11.35 -7.15 -14.35
CA TYR A 24 11.30 -7.53 -12.94
C TYR A 24 12.16 -6.64 -12.04
N ASP A 25 13.02 -5.80 -12.63
CA ASP A 25 13.77 -4.78 -11.93
C ASP A 25 14.19 -3.66 -12.90
N ALA A 26 14.36 -2.45 -12.41
CA ALA A 26 14.77 -1.30 -13.21
C ALA A 26 15.61 -0.32 -12.40
N SER A 27 16.56 0.36 -13.04
CA SER A 27 17.19 1.56 -12.50
C SER A 27 16.39 2.80 -12.88
N PHE A 28 16.57 3.88 -12.13
CA PHE A 28 16.14 5.19 -12.58
C PHE A 28 17.02 5.67 -13.77
N PRO A 29 16.49 6.44 -14.75
CA PRO A 29 17.28 7.03 -15.81
C PRO A 29 18.31 8.02 -15.26
N ILE A 30 19.58 7.75 -15.47
CA ILE A 30 20.70 8.60 -15.03
C ILE A 30 21.40 9.25 -16.23
N TYR A 31 21.92 10.48 -16.05
CA TYR A 31 22.77 11.12 -17.05
C TYR A 31 24.23 10.80 -16.79
N GLN A 32 24.87 10.10 -17.71
CA GLN A 32 26.27 9.71 -17.60
C GLN A 32 26.98 9.76 -18.94
N LYS A 33 28.18 10.36 -18.98
CA LYS A 33 29.03 10.45 -20.20
C LYS A 33 28.29 11.02 -21.43
N GLY A 34 27.50 12.08 -21.21
CA GLY A 34 26.79 12.74 -22.29
C GLY A 34 25.53 12.07 -22.80
N LYS A 35 25.06 11.02 -22.12
CA LYS A 35 23.84 10.28 -22.47
C LYS A 35 23.02 9.93 -21.23
N TYR A 36 21.71 9.86 -21.41
CA TYR A 36 20.84 9.22 -20.44
C TYR A 36 20.94 7.71 -20.59
N GLN A 37 20.97 7.00 -19.48
CA GLN A 37 21.04 5.54 -19.43
C GLN A 37 20.07 5.00 -18.38
N CYS A 38 19.36 3.93 -18.75
CA CYS A 38 18.54 3.12 -17.85
C CYS A 38 18.92 1.64 -18.00
N VAL A 39 18.93 0.91 -16.92
CA VAL A 39 19.20 -0.55 -16.91
C VAL A 39 17.93 -1.24 -16.44
N LEU A 40 17.40 -2.12 -17.30
CA LEU A 40 16.26 -2.98 -16.97
C LEU A 40 16.74 -4.42 -16.84
N LYS A 41 16.30 -5.12 -15.79
CA LYS A 41 16.44 -6.58 -15.72
C LYS A 41 15.17 -7.22 -16.26
N LEU A 42 15.34 -8.03 -17.27
CA LEU A 42 14.25 -8.67 -18.00
C LEU A 42 14.30 -10.18 -17.83
N ILE A 43 13.13 -10.81 -17.83
CA ILE A 43 12.96 -12.24 -17.82
C ILE A 43 12.07 -12.68 -18.99
N ASP A 44 12.36 -13.82 -19.61
CA ASP A 44 11.52 -14.45 -20.63
C ASP A 44 10.73 -15.64 -20.08
N LYS A 45 9.91 -16.27 -20.94
CA LYS A 45 9.11 -17.46 -20.57
C LYS A 45 9.94 -18.66 -20.15
N ASP A 46 11.15 -18.79 -20.67
CA ASP A 46 12.07 -19.87 -20.35
C ASP A 46 12.88 -19.57 -19.07
N THR A 47 12.55 -18.47 -18.38
CA THR A 47 13.21 -18.01 -17.17
C THR A 47 14.64 -17.54 -17.34
N ASN A 48 15.04 -17.27 -18.57
CA ASN A 48 16.32 -16.63 -18.82
C ASN A 48 16.25 -15.15 -18.42
N VAL A 49 17.36 -14.67 -17.90
CA VAL A 49 17.47 -13.29 -17.40
C VAL A 49 18.54 -12.55 -18.20
N ILE A 50 18.22 -11.33 -18.62
CA ILE A 50 19.15 -10.42 -19.26
C ILE A 50 19.09 -9.03 -18.64
N ASN A 51 20.15 -8.24 -18.80
CA ASN A 51 20.15 -6.80 -18.53
C ASN A 51 20.00 -6.06 -19.84
N LEU A 52 18.96 -5.28 -19.99
CA LEU A 52 18.78 -4.35 -21.09
C LEU A 52 19.31 -2.98 -20.68
N ILE A 53 20.33 -2.50 -21.37
CA ILE A 53 20.95 -1.19 -21.13
C ILE A 53 20.50 -0.27 -22.24
N VAL A 54 19.56 0.62 -21.95
CA VAL A 54 19.04 1.62 -22.90
C VAL A 54 19.81 2.92 -22.73
N ARG A 55 20.26 3.47 -23.86
CA ARG A 55 20.99 4.74 -23.92
C ARG A 55 20.37 5.67 -24.94
N ALA A 56 20.23 6.95 -24.59
CA ALA A 56 19.72 7.99 -25.48
C ALA A 56 20.38 9.35 -25.18
N THR A 57 20.27 10.28 -26.09
CA THR A 57 20.72 11.67 -25.92
C THR A 57 19.72 12.49 -25.11
N SER A 58 18.43 12.16 -25.17
CA SER A 58 17.37 12.82 -24.41
C SER A 58 16.73 11.88 -23.37
N LYS A 59 16.24 12.46 -22.27
CA LYS A 59 15.66 11.72 -21.14
C LYS A 59 14.38 10.97 -21.53
N GLU A 60 13.59 11.56 -22.41
CA GLU A 60 12.30 11.02 -22.88
C GLU A 60 12.47 9.75 -23.74
N ARG A 61 13.69 9.48 -24.21
CA ARG A 61 14.02 8.29 -25.04
C ARG A 61 14.53 7.11 -24.24
N VAL A 62 14.78 7.26 -22.95
CA VAL A 62 15.06 6.13 -22.08
C VAL A 62 13.80 5.70 -21.33
N PRO A 63 13.61 4.40 -21.08
CA PRO A 63 12.41 3.93 -20.41
C PRO A 63 12.37 4.39 -18.96
N TYR A 64 11.20 4.84 -18.55
CA TYR A 64 10.84 5.07 -17.18
C TYR A 64 9.86 4.00 -16.75
N VAL A 65 10.27 3.13 -15.85
CA VAL A 65 9.49 1.97 -15.43
C VAL A 65 8.86 2.24 -14.07
N SER A 66 7.56 2.10 -13.98
CA SER A 66 6.79 2.32 -12.75
C SER A 66 6.35 1.04 -12.05
N ALA A 67 6.31 -0.10 -12.76
CA ALA A 67 5.83 -1.35 -12.18
C ALA A 67 6.67 -2.56 -12.58
N ILE A 68 6.80 -3.49 -11.65
CA ILE A 68 7.30 -4.84 -11.89
C ILE A 68 6.21 -5.63 -12.60
N GLY A 69 6.59 -6.45 -13.59
CA GLY A 69 5.65 -7.22 -14.40
C GLY A 69 5.26 -6.54 -15.71
N ASP A 70 5.58 -5.26 -15.90
CA ASP A 70 5.40 -4.61 -17.19
C ASP A 70 6.19 -5.32 -18.29
N ILE A 71 5.65 -5.28 -19.51
CA ILE A 71 6.20 -5.99 -20.66
C ILE A 71 6.88 -4.98 -21.58
N ILE A 72 8.13 -5.22 -21.90
CA ILE A 72 8.86 -4.38 -22.89
C ILE A 72 9.05 -5.13 -24.19
N ARG A 73 8.78 -4.44 -25.29
CA ARG A 73 9.22 -4.84 -26.64
C ARG A 73 10.43 -4.00 -27.03
N VAL A 74 11.44 -4.66 -27.52
CA VAL A 74 12.68 -4.04 -28.03
C VAL A 74 12.87 -4.34 -29.49
N ASN A 75 13.15 -3.31 -30.29
CA ASN A 75 13.54 -3.43 -31.68
C ASN A 75 15.03 -3.09 -31.84
N ARG A 76 15.78 -3.96 -32.51
CA ARG A 76 17.21 -3.84 -32.79
C ARG A 76 18.09 -3.71 -31.53
N GLY A 77 17.87 -4.60 -30.56
CA GLY A 77 18.82 -4.80 -29.48
C GLY A 77 20.11 -5.47 -29.97
N ASN A 78 21.23 -5.14 -29.36
CA ASN A 78 22.55 -5.71 -29.65
C ASN A 78 23.06 -6.49 -28.44
N TYR A 79 23.33 -7.78 -28.63
CA TYR A 79 23.86 -8.61 -27.55
C TYR A 79 25.34 -8.28 -27.30
N ALA A 80 25.69 -8.21 -26.01
CA ALA A 80 27.07 -8.12 -25.56
C ALA A 80 27.38 -9.27 -24.58
N ASN A 81 28.61 -9.37 -24.16
CA ASN A 81 29.05 -10.38 -23.20
C ASN A 81 28.28 -10.27 -21.87
N ASN A 82 28.17 -11.37 -21.13
CA ASN A 82 27.61 -11.42 -19.78
C ASN A 82 26.09 -11.10 -19.69
N ARG A 83 25.29 -11.58 -20.64
CA ARG A 83 23.83 -11.38 -20.67
C ARG A 83 23.39 -9.92 -20.72
N ASN A 84 24.23 -9.03 -21.21
CA ASN A 84 23.87 -7.65 -21.43
C ASN A 84 23.39 -7.44 -22.87
N VAL A 85 22.32 -6.70 -23.03
CA VAL A 85 21.79 -6.25 -24.32
C VAL A 85 21.83 -4.73 -24.31
N TYR A 86 22.41 -4.14 -25.34
CA TYR A 86 22.44 -2.68 -25.52
C TYR A 86 21.40 -2.23 -26.52
N LEU A 87 20.70 -1.15 -26.19
CA LEU A 87 19.80 -0.44 -27.08
C LEU A 87 20.19 1.03 -27.10
N ASN A 88 20.71 1.49 -28.23
CA ASN A 88 21.03 2.90 -28.43
C ASN A 88 19.88 3.56 -29.20
N VAL A 89 19.08 4.36 -28.50
CA VAL A 89 17.92 5.05 -29.07
C VAL A 89 18.37 6.41 -29.58
N SER A 90 18.04 6.70 -30.87
CA SER A 90 18.34 7.96 -31.51
C SER A 90 17.14 8.89 -31.50
N ASP A 91 17.35 10.18 -31.37
CA ASP A 91 16.27 11.20 -31.49
C ASP A 91 15.77 11.34 -32.94
N SER A 92 16.63 11.06 -33.90
CA SER A 92 16.37 11.23 -35.33
C SER A 92 15.80 9.99 -36.03
N SER A 93 15.86 8.81 -35.40
CA SER A 93 15.49 7.55 -36.06
C SER A 93 14.79 6.59 -35.07
N ALA A 94 13.60 6.14 -35.44
CA ALA A 94 12.83 5.14 -34.68
C ALA A 94 13.27 3.68 -34.90
N ILE A 95 14.39 3.46 -35.61
CA ILE A 95 14.85 2.11 -35.99
C ILE A 95 15.15 1.25 -34.74
N ALA A 96 16.02 1.77 -33.84
CA ALA A 96 16.26 1.17 -32.54
C ALA A 96 15.28 1.79 -31.54
N SER A 97 14.36 1.00 -31.00
CA SER A 97 13.26 1.52 -30.20
C SER A 97 12.75 0.52 -29.16
N TRP A 98 12.05 1.05 -28.19
CA TRP A 98 11.36 0.27 -27.18
C TRP A 98 9.91 0.75 -26.99
N VAL A 99 9.06 -0.17 -26.55
CA VAL A 99 7.65 0.08 -26.19
C VAL A 99 7.33 -0.73 -24.94
N ILE A 100 6.71 -0.11 -23.94
CA ILE A 100 6.28 -0.76 -22.70
C ILE A 100 4.77 -0.87 -22.67
N PHE A 101 4.28 -2.03 -22.30
CA PHE A 101 2.88 -2.37 -22.09
C PHE A 101 2.65 -2.75 -20.63
N ALA A 102 1.49 -2.39 -20.08
CA ALA A 102 1.14 -2.80 -18.72
C ALA A 102 1.18 -4.33 -18.55
N GLY A 103 1.72 -4.80 -17.44
CA GLY A 103 1.73 -6.23 -17.08
C GLY A 103 0.36 -6.76 -16.68
N GLU A 104 -0.60 -5.88 -16.40
CA GLU A 104 -1.96 -6.20 -15.95
C GLU A 104 -3.01 -5.53 -16.85
N GLY A 105 -4.27 -5.95 -16.65
CA GLY A 105 -5.42 -5.39 -17.36
C GLY A 105 -5.70 -6.04 -18.72
N GLU A 106 -6.80 -5.63 -19.32
CA GLU A 106 -7.23 -6.09 -20.66
C GLU A 106 -6.69 -5.18 -21.76
N ASP A 107 -6.47 -3.92 -21.45
CA ASP A 107 -5.95 -2.93 -22.40
C ASP A 107 -4.52 -3.27 -22.79
N ILE A 108 -4.30 -3.35 -24.11
CA ILE A 108 -3.01 -3.65 -24.74
C ILE A 108 -2.34 -2.44 -25.36
N THR A 109 -2.83 -1.23 -25.08
CA THR A 109 -2.16 0.00 -25.51
C THR A 109 -0.82 0.18 -24.76
N ALA A 110 0.14 0.80 -25.45
CA ALA A 110 1.42 1.09 -24.84
C ALA A 110 1.26 2.17 -23.77
N ILE A 111 1.85 1.93 -22.61
CA ILE A 111 1.91 2.91 -21.51
C ILE A 111 3.09 3.89 -21.66
N SER A 112 4.15 3.43 -22.35
CA SER A 112 5.34 4.25 -22.61
C SER A 112 6.08 3.75 -23.84
N TYR A 113 6.76 4.64 -24.55
CA TYR A 113 7.48 4.30 -25.79
C TYR A 113 8.61 5.30 -26.08
N SER A 114 9.66 4.83 -26.73
CA SER A 114 10.74 5.71 -27.19
C SER A 114 10.33 6.61 -28.35
N HIS A 115 9.43 6.11 -29.23
CA HIS A 115 8.92 6.84 -30.39
C HIS A 115 7.43 6.61 -30.56
N LYS A 116 6.67 7.66 -30.85
CA LYS A 116 5.20 7.63 -30.96
C LYS A 116 4.73 6.70 -32.09
N ASN A 117 5.46 6.64 -33.20
CA ASN A 117 5.10 5.83 -34.36
C ASN A 117 5.75 4.44 -34.26
N TYR A 118 5.24 3.60 -33.37
CA TYR A 118 5.63 2.18 -33.29
C TYR A 118 4.63 1.31 -34.05
N SER A 119 5.14 0.26 -34.73
CA SER A 119 4.26 -0.73 -35.37
C SER A 119 3.59 -1.61 -34.32
N PHE A 120 2.34 -2.02 -34.57
CA PHE A 120 1.63 -2.94 -33.70
C PHE A 120 0.78 -3.90 -34.56
N GLU A 121 0.99 -5.19 -34.38
CA GLU A 121 0.42 -6.25 -35.19
C GLU A 121 -0.33 -7.27 -34.31
N THR A 122 -1.14 -8.14 -34.89
CA THR A 122 -1.85 -9.19 -34.17
C THR A 122 -0.92 -10.13 -33.41
N ILE A 123 0.29 -10.37 -33.93
CA ILE A 123 1.30 -11.18 -33.22
C ILE A 123 1.73 -10.52 -31.91
N ASP A 124 1.80 -9.20 -31.85
CA ASP A 124 2.15 -8.43 -30.65
C ASP A 124 1.10 -8.65 -29.56
N VAL A 125 -0.19 -8.60 -29.93
CA VAL A 125 -1.32 -8.90 -29.01
C VAL A 125 -1.15 -10.27 -28.37
N ASN A 126 -0.95 -11.29 -29.19
CA ASN A 126 -0.82 -12.68 -28.73
C ASN A 126 0.37 -12.86 -27.76
N ILE A 127 1.51 -12.23 -28.05
CA ILE A 127 2.69 -12.26 -27.20
C ILE A 127 2.41 -11.59 -25.84
N ILE A 128 1.83 -10.39 -25.85
CA ILE A 128 1.52 -9.63 -24.63
C ILE A 128 0.55 -10.41 -23.74
N VAL A 129 -0.57 -10.90 -24.29
CA VAL A 129 -1.57 -11.69 -23.54
C VAL A 129 -0.92 -12.94 -22.94
N SER A 130 -0.10 -13.63 -23.74
CA SER A 130 0.60 -14.83 -23.29
C SER A 130 1.66 -14.54 -22.21
N LEU A 131 2.34 -13.40 -22.27
CA LEU A 131 3.29 -12.98 -21.22
C LEU A 131 2.55 -12.55 -19.95
N ARG A 132 1.42 -11.84 -20.06
CA ARG A 132 0.59 -11.48 -18.90
C ARG A 132 0.10 -12.70 -18.11
N THR A 133 -0.34 -13.73 -18.81
CA THR A 133 -0.75 -14.98 -18.17
C THR A 133 0.45 -15.65 -17.48
N TRP A 134 1.54 -15.81 -18.22
CA TRP A 134 2.75 -16.44 -17.70
C TRP A 134 3.34 -15.73 -16.48
N ILE A 135 3.40 -14.38 -16.48
CA ILE A 135 4.00 -13.64 -15.37
C ILE A 135 3.14 -13.71 -14.09
N LYS A 136 1.80 -13.74 -14.23
CA LYS A 136 0.92 -13.92 -13.08
C LYS A 136 1.20 -15.23 -12.36
N ASP A 137 1.28 -16.34 -13.11
CA ASP A 137 1.60 -17.65 -12.54
C ASP A 137 3.00 -17.68 -11.95
N ARG A 138 3.96 -17.05 -12.62
CA ARG A 138 5.35 -17.03 -12.22
C ARG A 138 5.62 -16.22 -10.96
N LEU A 139 5.12 -15.00 -10.89
CA LEU A 139 5.28 -14.13 -9.71
C LEU A 139 4.52 -14.65 -8.48
N VAL A 140 3.52 -15.50 -8.67
CA VAL A 140 2.84 -16.21 -7.57
C VAL A 140 3.71 -17.33 -6.99
N LEU A 141 4.49 -18.01 -7.84
CA LEU A 141 5.18 -19.27 -7.48
C LEU A 141 6.66 -19.11 -7.10
N GLN A 142 7.35 -18.02 -7.49
CA GLN A 142 8.81 -17.96 -7.34
C GLN A 142 9.30 -17.01 -6.25
N ASN A 143 9.85 -17.63 -5.20
CA ASN A 143 10.55 -16.95 -4.11
C ASN A 143 11.91 -16.36 -4.51
N SER A 144 12.57 -16.86 -5.56
CA SER A 144 14.01 -16.64 -5.78
C SER A 144 14.39 -15.49 -6.72
N LEU A 145 13.46 -14.99 -7.56
CA LEU A 145 13.81 -13.99 -8.56
C LEU A 145 13.73 -12.55 -8.08
N VAL A 146 13.06 -12.28 -6.97
CA VAL A 146 12.66 -10.91 -6.60
C VAL A 146 12.85 -10.60 -5.10
N TYR A 147 13.67 -11.35 -4.37
CA TYR A 147 13.99 -11.02 -2.99
C TYR A 147 15.21 -10.10 -2.94
N PRO A 148 15.04 -8.80 -2.71
CA PRO A 148 16.15 -7.97 -2.29
C PRO A 148 16.44 -8.20 -0.81
N LEU A 149 17.67 -7.98 -0.42
CA LEU A 149 18.04 -7.74 0.98
C LEU A 149 17.43 -6.38 1.39
N GLU A 150 16.15 -6.41 1.77
CA GLU A 150 15.44 -5.21 2.19
C GLU A 150 15.80 -4.87 3.63
N LYS A 151 16.17 -3.62 3.88
CA LYS A 151 16.18 -3.09 5.23
C LYS A 151 14.77 -2.70 5.64
N LYS A 152 14.43 -3.00 6.88
CA LYS A 152 13.19 -2.52 7.48
C LYS A 152 13.31 -1.06 7.86
N LEU A 153 12.21 -0.30 7.78
CA LEU A 153 12.22 1.13 8.08
C LEU A 153 12.75 1.45 9.48
N ILE A 154 12.47 0.60 10.48
CA ILE A 154 13.01 0.80 11.84
C ILE A 154 14.54 0.74 11.92
N ASN A 155 15.17 0.05 10.97
CA ASN A 155 16.63 -0.13 10.91
C ASN A 155 17.32 0.90 10.01
N ARG A 156 16.65 2.00 9.64
CA ARG A 156 17.24 3.05 8.80
C ARG A 156 18.30 3.83 9.60
N ILE A 157 19.38 4.15 8.92
CA ILE A 157 20.51 4.90 9.48
C ILE A 157 20.69 6.18 8.68
N ILE A 158 20.78 7.31 9.35
CA ILE A 158 20.93 8.63 8.72
C ILE A 158 22.15 8.65 7.80
N GLY A 159 21.97 9.13 6.58
CA GLY A 159 22.99 9.22 5.53
C GLY A 159 23.26 7.90 4.79
N GLU A 160 22.62 6.79 5.16
CA GLU A 160 22.78 5.50 4.48
C GLU A 160 21.81 5.36 3.31
N GLU A 161 22.28 4.73 2.23
CA GLU A 161 21.44 4.30 1.12
C GLU A 161 20.94 2.87 1.35
N SER A 162 19.66 2.63 1.10
CA SER A 162 19.04 1.33 1.34
C SER A 162 17.90 1.04 0.37
N ASP A 163 17.50 -0.23 0.34
CA ASP A 163 16.30 -0.71 -0.37
C ASP A 163 15.26 -1.15 0.66
N THR A 164 13.99 -0.91 0.39
CA THR A 164 12.87 -1.39 1.20
C THR A 164 11.60 -1.55 0.38
N THR A 165 10.63 -2.30 0.91
CA THR A 165 9.27 -2.36 0.38
C THR A 165 8.33 -1.70 1.37
N VAL A 166 7.47 -0.81 0.88
CA VAL A 166 6.56 -0.02 1.70
C VAL A 166 5.17 0.07 1.09
N LEU A 167 4.18 0.31 1.92
CA LEU A 167 2.82 0.68 1.55
C LEU A 167 2.70 2.20 1.51
N VAL A 168 2.16 2.75 0.44
CA VAL A 168 1.79 4.17 0.35
C VAL A 168 0.50 4.39 1.13
N THR A 169 0.55 5.19 2.19
CA THR A 169 -0.60 5.49 3.04
C THR A 169 -1.21 6.86 2.76
N TYR A 170 -0.41 7.79 2.26
CA TYR A 170 -0.85 9.13 1.89
C TYR A 170 0.06 9.73 0.83
N LYS A 171 -0.46 10.67 0.03
CA LYS A 171 0.26 11.41 -1.00
C LYS A 171 -0.10 12.87 -0.94
N ASN A 172 0.91 13.73 -0.89
CA ASN A 172 0.77 15.18 -1.02
C ASN A 172 1.65 15.66 -2.18
N ALA A 173 1.03 16.21 -3.21
CA ALA A 173 1.72 16.75 -4.37
C ALA A 173 1.70 18.27 -4.33
N THR A 174 2.86 18.89 -4.42
CA THR A 174 3.05 20.33 -4.62
C THR A 174 3.60 20.59 -6.03
N ASP A 175 3.79 21.86 -6.40
CA ASP A 175 4.31 22.20 -7.73
C ASP A 175 5.73 21.69 -7.98
N ASP A 176 6.54 21.55 -6.92
CA ASP A 176 7.97 21.22 -7.02
C ASP A 176 8.33 19.81 -6.56
N GLN A 177 7.56 19.23 -5.63
CA GLN A 177 7.88 17.93 -5.03
C GLN A 177 6.64 17.12 -4.70
N ILE A 178 6.84 15.82 -4.53
CA ILE A 178 5.82 14.90 -4.04
C ILE A 178 6.31 14.29 -2.74
N VAL A 179 5.46 14.34 -1.75
CA VAL A 179 5.67 13.70 -0.45
C VAL A 179 4.68 12.55 -0.33
N TYR A 180 5.21 11.34 -0.20
CA TYR A 180 4.44 10.17 0.16
C TYR A 180 4.64 9.88 1.65
N TYR A 181 3.56 9.49 2.32
CA TYR A 181 3.67 8.84 3.61
C TYR A 181 3.68 7.35 3.37
N VAL A 182 4.70 6.69 3.86
CA VAL A 182 4.95 5.27 3.59
C VAL A 182 5.17 4.50 4.89
N MET A 183 4.80 3.22 4.88
CA MET A 183 5.00 2.35 6.02
C MET A 183 5.41 0.93 5.62
N ASP A 184 6.16 0.28 6.47
CA ASP A 184 6.32 -1.17 6.47
C ASP A 184 5.77 -1.77 7.77
N GLU A 185 5.95 -3.08 7.98
CA GLU A 185 5.53 -3.72 9.22
C GLU A 185 6.33 -3.26 10.45
N THR A 186 7.34 -2.40 10.31
CA THR A 186 8.21 -1.98 11.41
C THR A 186 8.06 -0.51 11.79
N ASP A 187 7.82 0.38 10.84
CA ASP A 187 7.75 1.81 11.07
C ASP A 187 7.06 2.53 9.91
N ALA A 188 6.87 3.85 10.06
CA ALA A 188 6.35 4.74 9.04
C ALA A 188 7.22 6.00 8.94
N CYS A 189 7.25 6.60 7.74
CA CYS A 189 8.00 7.84 7.53
C CYS A 189 7.48 8.61 6.31
N GLU A 190 7.96 9.83 6.14
CA GLU A 190 7.78 10.62 4.93
C GLU A 190 8.83 10.24 3.88
N LEU A 191 8.38 10.06 2.65
CA LEU A 191 9.22 9.86 1.49
C LEU A 191 9.12 11.07 0.58
N HIS A 192 10.18 11.85 0.51
CA HIS A 192 10.27 13.02 -0.37
C HIS A 192 10.83 12.64 -1.73
N THR A 193 10.13 12.99 -2.78
CA THR A 193 10.49 12.62 -4.16
C THR A 193 10.38 13.80 -5.10
N TYR A 194 10.98 13.66 -6.28
CA TYR A 194 10.78 14.58 -7.39
C TYR A 194 9.44 14.32 -8.09
N LYS A 195 8.95 15.31 -8.82
CA LYS A 195 7.70 15.25 -9.60
C LYS A 195 7.66 14.09 -10.61
N ASP A 196 8.81 13.64 -11.08
CA ASP A 196 8.94 12.49 -11.99
C ASP A 196 8.35 11.17 -11.39
N PHE A 197 8.14 11.11 -10.07
CA PHE A 197 7.57 9.96 -9.37
C PHE A 197 6.07 10.10 -9.08
N ASP A 198 5.34 10.97 -9.79
CA ASP A 198 3.90 11.25 -9.57
C ASP A 198 2.94 10.19 -10.14
N PHE A 199 3.31 8.92 -10.14
CA PHE A 199 2.46 7.86 -10.70
C PHE A 199 2.03 6.79 -9.69
N PHE A 200 2.41 6.94 -8.44
CA PHE A 200 1.95 6.04 -7.38
C PHE A 200 0.73 6.60 -6.66
N ASN A 201 -0.16 5.70 -6.29
CA ASN A 201 -1.39 6.02 -5.57
C ASN A 201 -1.35 5.47 -4.15
N VAL A 202 -2.20 6.02 -3.33
CA VAL A 202 -2.49 5.46 -2.01
C VAL A 202 -2.91 3.99 -2.16
N LYS A 203 -2.43 3.12 -1.29
CA LYS A 203 -2.54 1.65 -1.27
C LYS A 203 -1.59 0.93 -2.24
N ASP A 204 -0.81 1.62 -3.04
CA ASP A 204 0.22 0.92 -3.79
C ASP A 204 1.29 0.38 -2.84
N VAL A 205 1.69 -0.85 -3.06
CA VAL A 205 2.91 -1.40 -2.48
C VAL A 205 4.03 -1.11 -3.44
N ILE A 206 5.03 -0.40 -2.97
CA ILE A 206 6.16 0.04 -3.79
C ILE A 206 7.48 -0.45 -3.20
N ARG A 207 8.38 -0.79 -4.08
CA ARG A 207 9.77 -1.06 -3.76
C ARG A 207 10.57 0.21 -3.96
N LEU A 208 11.21 0.68 -2.91
CA LEU A 208 12.16 1.78 -2.92
C LEU A 208 13.57 1.20 -3.10
N LYS A 209 14.32 1.75 -4.03
CA LYS A 209 15.70 1.34 -4.32
C LYS A 209 16.63 2.54 -4.17
N GLY A 210 17.67 2.38 -3.34
CA GLY A 210 18.68 3.40 -3.13
C GLY A 210 18.13 4.68 -2.53
N TYR A 211 17.12 4.60 -1.66
CA TYR A 211 16.69 5.79 -0.92
C TYR A 211 17.75 6.17 0.12
N THR A 212 17.85 7.45 0.43
CA THR A 212 18.73 7.98 1.46
C THR A 212 17.92 8.42 2.68
N VAL A 213 18.40 8.09 3.88
CA VAL A 213 17.76 8.52 5.12
C VAL A 213 18.26 9.93 5.47
N LEU A 214 17.34 10.89 5.51
CA LEU A 214 17.66 12.30 5.85
C LEU A 214 17.62 12.52 7.36
N ASP A 215 16.57 12.02 8.00
CA ASP A 215 16.43 12.01 9.47
C ASP A 215 15.61 10.78 9.93
N SER A 216 15.24 10.75 11.21
CA SER A 216 14.48 9.63 11.78
C SER A 216 13.11 9.39 11.12
N ASN A 217 12.51 10.41 10.53
CA ASN A 217 11.16 10.36 9.98
C ASN A 217 11.09 10.65 8.48
N VAL A 218 12.20 11.01 7.84
CA VAL A 218 12.25 11.43 6.44
C VAL A 218 13.29 10.63 5.67
N ILE A 219 12.84 10.05 4.57
CA ILE A 219 13.68 9.45 3.55
C ILE A 219 13.51 10.19 2.23
N ILE A 220 14.55 10.22 1.42
CA ILE A 220 14.55 10.94 0.16
C ILE A 220 14.97 10.04 -1.00
N MET A 221 14.40 10.28 -2.18
CA MET A 221 14.86 9.70 -3.42
C MET A 221 15.88 10.63 -4.07
N ASN A 222 17.06 10.12 -4.36
CA ASN A 222 18.11 10.83 -5.08
C ASN A 222 18.08 10.48 -6.58
N GLN A 223 18.98 11.05 -7.36
CA GLN A 223 19.05 10.83 -8.82
C GLN A 223 19.39 9.39 -9.25
N TYR A 224 19.83 8.53 -8.32
CA TYR A 224 20.15 7.11 -8.57
C TYR A 224 19.09 6.17 -8.02
N SER A 225 18.15 6.71 -7.26
CA SER A 225 17.07 5.94 -6.64
C SER A 225 15.99 5.57 -7.65
N ASN A 226 15.23 4.51 -7.37
CA ASN A 226 14.04 4.16 -8.15
C ASN A 226 12.90 3.68 -7.26
N MET A 227 11.68 3.83 -7.77
CA MET A 227 10.45 3.37 -7.15
C MET A 227 9.72 2.47 -8.14
N LEU A 228 9.35 1.26 -7.70
CA LEU A 228 8.69 0.27 -8.55
C LEU A 228 7.44 -0.26 -7.84
N LYS A 229 6.29 -0.12 -8.49
CA LYS A 229 5.05 -0.72 -8.01
C LYS A 229 5.15 -2.25 -8.05
N ILE A 230 4.70 -2.88 -6.98
CA ILE A 230 4.60 -4.33 -6.85
C ILE A 230 3.17 -4.75 -7.18
N PRO A 231 2.94 -5.58 -8.19
CA PRO A 231 1.61 -6.01 -8.57
C PRO A 231 0.98 -6.90 -7.49
N GLN A 232 -0.34 -6.81 -7.34
CA GLN A 232 -1.09 -7.52 -6.29
C GLN A 232 -1.02 -9.05 -6.40
N TYR A 233 -0.81 -9.59 -7.59
CA TYR A 233 -0.65 -11.03 -7.80
C TYR A 233 0.73 -11.56 -7.38
N ALA A 234 1.73 -10.69 -7.17
CA ALA A 234 3.04 -11.10 -6.71
C ALA A 234 2.97 -11.75 -5.31
N TRP A 235 3.65 -12.90 -5.14
CA TRP A 235 3.60 -13.64 -3.88
C TRP A 235 4.07 -12.80 -2.68
N TYR A 236 5.08 -11.99 -2.88
CA TYR A 236 5.61 -11.14 -1.81
C TYR A 236 4.73 -9.92 -1.52
N TYR A 237 3.86 -9.47 -2.45
CA TYR A 237 2.81 -8.51 -2.14
C TYR A 237 1.89 -9.06 -1.05
N LYS A 238 1.38 -10.28 -1.25
CA LYS A 238 0.49 -10.95 -0.28
C LYS A 238 1.21 -11.18 1.06
N SER A 239 2.46 -11.60 1.00
CA SER A 239 3.30 -11.80 2.19
C SER A 239 3.56 -10.49 2.93
N PHE A 240 3.86 -9.41 2.21
CA PHE A 240 4.05 -8.07 2.76
C PHE A 240 2.78 -7.56 3.41
N MET A 241 1.64 -7.59 2.70
CA MET A 241 0.35 -7.15 3.23
C MET A 241 -0.05 -7.93 4.48
N LYS A 242 0.18 -9.25 4.50
CA LYS A 242 -0.06 -10.06 5.69
C LYS A 242 0.80 -9.62 6.89
N ARG A 243 2.04 -9.18 6.68
CA ARG A 243 2.89 -8.65 7.76
C ARG A 243 2.40 -7.28 8.23
N ILE A 244 2.00 -6.40 7.28
CA ILE A 244 1.36 -5.12 7.59
C ILE A 244 0.10 -5.37 8.43
N ASP A 245 -0.81 -6.23 7.98
CA ASP A 245 -2.06 -6.55 8.68
C ASP A 245 -1.81 -7.12 10.11
N ASN A 246 -0.74 -7.88 10.30
CA ASN A 246 -0.38 -8.43 11.59
C ASN A 246 0.25 -7.42 12.55
N LYS A 247 0.82 -6.35 12.05
CA LYS A 247 1.63 -5.41 12.83
C LYS A 247 0.96 -4.06 13.08
N ILE A 248 0.04 -3.63 12.27
CA ILE A 248 -0.72 -2.42 12.58
C ILE A 248 -1.45 -2.67 13.91
N ASP A 249 -0.65 -2.61 14.95
CA ASP A 249 -0.62 -3.48 16.08
C ASP A 249 -0.99 -2.75 17.38
N ARG A 250 -1.16 -3.58 18.31
CA ARG A 250 -1.35 -3.55 19.75
C ARG A 250 -0.76 -2.32 20.43
N ASP A 251 0.46 -1.88 20.08
CA ASP A 251 1.20 -0.88 20.86
C ASP A 251 0.69 0.54 20.65
N GLU A 252 0.36 0.90 19.42
CA GLU A 252 -0.18 2.23 19.11
C GLU A 252 -1.62 2.37 19.62
N ILE A 253 -2.44 1.34 19.41
CA ILE A 253 -3.79 1.25 19.96
C ILE A 253 -3.73 1.22 21.51
N ILE A 254 -2.80 0.51 22.11
CA ILE A 254 -2.61 0.48 23.57
C ILE A 254 -2.18 1.85 24.10
N GLN A 255 -1.27 2.55 23.43
CA GLN A 255 -0.87 3.89 23.85
C GLN A 255 -2.00 4.92 23.69
N ILE A 256 -2.75 4.86 22.60
CA ILE A 256 -3.93 5.68 22.37
C ILE A 256 -4.98 5.35 23.46
N ASN A 257 -5.24 4.07 23.72
CA ASN A 257 -6.19 3.64 24.73
C ASN A 257 -5.80 4.03 26.15
N LYS A 258 -4.53 3.92 26.52
CA LYS A 258 -4.05 4.38 27.83
C LYS A 258 -4.29 5.88 28.06
N LYS A 259 -4.22 6.69 27.00
CA LYS A 259 -4.53 8.13 27.07
C LYS A 259 -6.01 8.43 27.05
N HIS A 260 -6.83 7.57 26.43
CA HIS A 260 -8.28 7.78 26.25
C HIS A 260 -9.15 7.08 27.31
N SER A 261 -8.61 6.17 28.10
CA SER A 261 -9.33 5.50 29.20
C SER A 261 -9.85 6.47 30.28
N THR A 262 -9.37 7.71 30.27
CA THR A 262 -9.84 8.79 31.17
C THR A 262 -10.89 9.71 30.55
N LEU A 263 -11.22 9.51 29.27
CA LEU A 263 -12.22 10.35 28.59
C LEU A 263 -13.63 9.86 28.91
N ILE A 264 -14.40 10.72 29.57
CA ILE A 264 -15.83 10.51 29.83
C ILE A 264 -16.55 10.43 28.48
N ILE A 265 -17.25 9.33 28.23
CA ILE A 265 -18.10 9.16 27.06
C ILE A 265 -19.28 10.12 27.18
N THR A 266 -19.32 11.13 26.32
CA THR A 266 -20.51 11.99 26.21
C THR A 266 -21.57 11.24 25.39
N PRO A 267 -22.84 11.27 25.82
CA PRO A 267 -23.90 10.58 25.09
C PRO A 267 -24.09 11.18 23.69
N ILE A 268 -24.46 10.31 22.76
CA ILE A 268 -24.70 10.62 21.34
C ILE A 268 -25.80 11.68 21.21
N VAL A 269 -25.58 12.65 20.37
CA VAL A 269 -26.60 13.60 19.95
C VAL A 269 -27.60 12.87 19.06
N SER A 270 -28.81 12.67 19.56
CA SER A 270 -29.87 11.87 18.94
C SER A 270 -30.57 12.51 17.74
N SER A 271 -30.19 13.70 17.34
CA SER A 271 -30.76 14.38 16.17
C SER A 271 -29.69 15.22 15.47
N ILE A 272 -29.27 14.71 14.32
CA ILE A 272 -28.35 15.42 13.45
C ILE A 272 -29.16 16.03 12.33
N PRO A 273 -29.13 17.36 12.13
CA PRO A 273 -29.75 17.99 10.98
C PRO A 273 -29.08 17.48 9.69
N ASP A 274 -29.75 17.53 8.54
CA ASP A 274 -29.23 17.26 7.19
C ASP A 274 -28.09 18.22 6.82
N THR A 275 -27.06 18.27 7.63
CA THR A 275 -25.93 19.15 7.46
C THR A 275 -24.89 18.54 6.55
N VAL A 276 -24.43 19.36 5.66
CA VAL A 276 -23.38 19.17 4.65
C VAL A 276 -22.24 18.30 5.19
N LEU A 277 -22.01 17.16 4.53
CA LEU A 277 -20.80 16.37 4.69
C LEU A 277 -19.59 17.27 4.46
N LYS A 278 -18.64 17.23 5.38
CA LYS A 278 -17.44 18.06 5.33
C LYS A 278 -16.20 17.20 5.11
N HIS A 279 -15.17 17.83 4.61
CA HIS A 279 -13.85 17.23 4.55
C HIS A 279 -13.21 17.20 5.94
N ILE A 280 -12.42 16.16 6.25
CA ILE A 280 -11.75 16.08 7.56
C ILE A 280 -10.76 17.23 7.79
N ASP A 281 -10.18 17.76 6.70
CA ASP A 281 -9.29 18.92 6.76
C ASP A 281 -10.02 20.24 7.07
N ASP A 282 -11.36 20.28 6.87
CA ASP A 282 -12.21 21.44 7.23
C ASP A 282 -12.50 21.50 8.73
N PHE A 283 -11.93 20.59 9.50
CA PHE A 283 -12.13 20.53 10.94
C PHE A 283 -11.50 21.76 11.60
N SER A 284 -12.24 22.84 11.65
CA SER A 284 -11.78 24.07 12.32
C SER A 284 -11.57 23.82 13.82
N LYS A 285 -10.64 24.57 14.45
CA LYS A 285 -10.43 24.51 15.90
C LYS A 285 -11.70 24.78 16.73
N ALA A 286 -12.69 25.40 16.11
CA ALA A 286 -13.99 25.72 16.73
C ALA A 286 -15.03 24.60 16.64
N SER A 287 -14.85 23.62 15.73
CA SER A 287 -15.81 22.53 15.56
C SER A 287 -15.41 21.34 16.42
N LYS A 288 -16.29 20.92 17.33
CA LYS A 288 -16.07 19.73 18.16
C LYS A 288 -16.36 18.44 17.40
N TYR A 289 -17.28 18.47 16.45
CA TYR A 289 -17.78 17.34 15.69
C TYR A 289 -17.76 17.60 14.19
N ILE A 290 -17.52 16.56 13.40
CA ILE A 290 -17.56 16.60 11.94
C ILE A 290 -18.27 15.34 11.41
N TYR A 291 -19.01 15.52 10.32
CA TYR A 291 -19.65 14.43 9.59
C TYR A 291 -18.91 14.20 8.30
N ILE A 292 -18.43 12.96 8.11
CA ILE A 292 -17.67 12.57 6.93
C ILE A 292 -18.24 11.28 6.33
N GLU A 293 -18.10 11.14 5.04
CA GLU A 293 -18.42 9.93 4.30
C GLU A 293 -17.13 9.22 3.91
N VAL A 294 -16.98 7.98 4.35
CA VAL A 294 -15.73 7.22 4.20
C VAL A 294 -15.96 5.81 3.70
N ASN A 295 -15.01 5.33 2.90
CA ASN A 295 -14.87 3.91 2.60
C ASN A 295 -13.83 3.31 3.56
N VAL A 296 -14.23 2.28 4.31
CA VAL A 296 -13.35 1.61 5.26
C VAL A 296 -12.48 0.59 4.53
N LEU A 297 -11.18 0.79 4.53
CA LEU A 297 -10.21 -0.08 3.87
C LEU A 297 -9.87 -1.31 4.68
N CYS A 298 -9.61 -1.10 5.96
CA CYS A 298 -9.35 -2.17 6.91
C CYS A 298 -9.72 -1.73 8.33
N ILE A 299 -9.90 -2.71 9.19
CA ILE A 299 -10.20 -2.53 10.61
C ILE A 299 -9.18 -3.33 11.41
N LEU A 300 -8.62 -2.70 12.44
CA LEU A 300 -7.58 -3.26 13.28
C LEU A 300 -8.01 -3.24 14.76
N PRO A 301 -7.42 -4.08 15.60
CA PRO A 301 -6.40 -5.10 15.31
C PRO A 301 -6.95 -6.33 14.56
N GLN A 302 -6.05 -7.06 13.91
CA GLN A 302 -6.33 -8.41 13.41
C GLN A 302 -5.63 -9.44 14.31
N PRO A 303 -6.18 -10.61 14.50
CA PRO A 303 -7.49 -11.09 14.02
C PRO A 303 -8.69 -10.44 14.76
N ILE A 304 -9.85 -10.51 14.12
CA ILE A 304 -11.11 -9.81 14.50
C ILE A 304 -11.49 -9.95 15.98
N TYR A 305 -11.22 -11.08 16.61
CA TYR A 305 -11.54 -11.27 18.04
C TYR A 305 -10.76 -10.33 18.97
N ASN A 306 -9.67 -9.71 18.50
CA ASN A 306 -8.93 -8.70 19.26
C ASN A 306 -9.60 -7.31 19.23
N LEU A 307 -10.65 -7.12 18.42
CA LEU A 307 -11.41 -5.87 18.39
C LEU A 307 -12.24 -5.65 19.66
N VAL A 308 -12.48 -6.73 20.44
CA VAL A 308 -13.26 -6.65 21.66
C VAL A 308 -12.33 -6.76 22.86
N ASN A 309 -12.36 -5.74 23.69
CA ASN A 309 -11.61 -5.66 24.93
C ASN A 309 -12.55 -5.69 26.15
N VAL A 310 -11.97 -5.91 27.31
CA VAL A 310 -12.68 -5.94 28.61
C VAL A 310 -12.14 -4.83 29.50
N LEU A 311 -13.02 -3.97 29.98
CA LEU A 311 -12.71 -2.97 31.00
C LEU A 311 -12.96 -3.56 32.40
N CYS A 312 -11.99 -3.44 33.28
CA CYS A 312 -12.21 -3.68 34.70
C CYS A 312 -12.94 -2.46 35.32
N PRO A 313 -14.15 -2.60 35.85
CA PRO A 313 -14.88 -1.47 36.40
C PRO A 313 -14.24 -0.90 37.67
N ASN A 314 -13.42 -1.67 38.39
CA ASN A 314 -12.75 -1.23 39.59
C ASN A 314 -11.49 -0.39 39.33
N CYS A 315 -10.48 -0.92 38.61
CA CYS A 315 -9.21 -0.22 38.39
C CYS A 315 -9.15 0.45 37.02
N LYS A 316 -10.18 0.40 36.20
CA LYS A 316 -10.26 0.98 34.85
C LYS A 316 -9.20 0.46 33.85
N SER A 317 -8.52 -0.63 34.18
CA SER A 317 -7.59 -1.28 33.27
C SER A 317 -8.33 -2.01 32.16
N ILE A 318 -7.77 -1.97 30.95
CA ILE A 318 -8.31 -2.59 29.75
C ILE A 318 -7.47 -3.82 29.40
N PHE A 319 -8.15 -4.91 29.07
CA PHE A 319 -7.52 -6.19 28.74
C PHE A 319 -8.12 -6.74 27.45
N SER A 320 -7.30 -7.42 26.66
CA SER A 320 -7.77 -8.19 25.50
C SER A 320 -8.45 -9.48 25.97
N THR A 321 -9.61 -9.81 25.39
CA THR A 321 -10.40 -10.99 25.75
C THR A 321 -9.62 -12.33 25.69
N PRO A 322 -8.73 -12.59 24.70
CA PRO A 322 -7.95 -13.82 24.63
C PRO A 322 -7.02 -14.06 25.83
N HIS A 323 -6.60 -12.99 26.50
CA HIS A 323 -5.63 -13.05 27.58
C HIS A 323 -6.27 -13.19 28.99
N LEU A 324 -7.61 -13.16 29.04
CA LEU A 324 -8.33 -13.28 30.31
C LEU A 324 -8.89 -14.67 30.51
N LYS A 325 -8.83 -15.15 31.77
CA LYS A 325 -9.57 -16.31 32.20
C LYS A 325 -10.88 -15.85 32.84
N PHE A 326 -11.95 -16.01 32.08
CA PHE A 326 -13.28 -15.76 32.62
C PHE A 326 -13.72 -16.93 33.49
N ILE A 327 -14.40 -16.62 34.60
CA ILE A 327 -14.90 -17.60 35.55
C ILE A 327 -16.30 -18.05 35.13
N LYS A 328 -17.20 -17.09 34.91
CA LYS A 328 -18.56 -17.32 34.42
C LYS A 328 -19.06 -16.05 33.70
N GLY A 329 -19.58 -16.20 32.49
CA GLY A 329 -19.99 -15.03 31.69
C GLY A 329 -18.83 -14.05 31.54
N ASN A 330 -19.05 -12.80 31.87
CA ASN A 330 -18.01 -11.76 31.81
C ASN A 330 -17.25 -11.56 33.13
N ASN A 331 -17.40 -12.46 34.10
CA ASN A 331 -16.68 -12.39 35.38
C ASN A 331 -15.26 -12.91 35.22
N PHE A 332 -14.29 -12.14 35.69
CA PHE A 332 -12.89 -12.51 35.68
C PHE A 332 -12.14 -11.93 36.87
N LEU A 333 -11.03 -12.59 37.25
CA LEU A 333 -10.12 -12.06 38.24
C LEU A 333 -9.21 -11.00 37.50
N CYS A 334 -9.35 -9.75 37.87
CA CYS A 334 -8.58 -8.68 37.26
C CYS A 334 -7.07 -8.88 37.51
N PRO A 335 -6.23 -8.95 36.45
CA PRO A 335 -4.78 -9.12 36.62
C PRO A 335 -4.11 -7.97 37.37
N ASN A 336 -4.70 -6.78 37.31
CA ASN A 336 -4.14 -5.58 37.93
C ASN A 336 -4.56 -5.39 39.37
N CYS A 337 -5.86 -5.32 39.66
CA CYS A 337 -6.32 -5.05 41.01
C CYS A 337 -6.62 -6.34 41.85
N LYS A 338 -6.48 -7.52 41.24
CA LYS A 338 -6.68 -8.85 41.92
C LYS A 338 -8.05 -9.05 42.51
N ILE A 339 -9.07 -8.35 42.04
CA ILE A 339 -10.46 -8.46 42.48
C ILE A 339 -11.25 -9.17 41.38
N GLU A 340 -12.17 -10.05 41.78
CA GLU A 340 -13.14 -10.63 40.86
C GLU A 340 -14.20 -9.57 40.52
N VAL A 341 -14.36 -9.34 39.22
CA VAL A 341 -15.27 -8.28 38.69
C VAL A 341 -16.01 -8.79 37.48
N THR A 342 -17.17 -8.21 37.22
CA THR A 342 -17.88 -8.37 35.95
C THR A 342 -17.31 -7.36 34.98
N GLY A 343 -16.60 -7.84 33.96
CA GLY A 343 -15.98 -6.98 32.93
C GLY A 343 -17.01 -6.37 32.00
N VAL A 344 -16.74 -5.14 31.59
CA VAL A 344 -17.50 -4.45 30.55
C VAL A 344 -16.81 -4.66 29.22
N LEU A 345 -17.47 -5.38 28.31
CA LEU A 345 -16.99 -5.58 26.95
C LEU A 345 -17.16 -4.29 26.14
N HIS A 346 -16.20 -3.97 25.32
CA HIS A 346 -16.26 -2.82 24.44
C HIS A 346 -15.46 -3.06 23.16
N TYR A 347 -15.89 -2.41 22.08
CA TYR A 347 -15.09 -2.37 20.86
C TYR A 347 -13.93 -1.40 21.00
N ASN A 348 -12.80 -1.82 20.46
CA ASN A 348 -11.62 -1.02 20.34
C ASN A 348 -10.99 -1.29 18.98
N ALA A 349 -11.21 -0.40 18.05
CA ALA A 349 -10.82 -0.57 16.67
C ALA A 349 -10.20 0.71 16.11
N LEU A 350 -9.27 0.54 15.20
CA LEU A 350 -8.76 1.58 14.34
C LEU A 350 -9.24 1.29 12.91
N LEU A 351 -10.00 2.23 12.35
CA LEU A 351 -10.50 2.12 10.99
C LEU A 351 -9.63 2.96 10.07
N TYR A 352 -8.97 2.32 9.13
CA TYR A 352 -8.31 3.03 8.04
C TYR A 352 -9.31 3.25 6.92
N CYS A 353 -9.55 4.50 6.60
CA CYS A 353 -10.60 4.92 5.69
C CYS A 353 -10.06 5.83 4.59
N ILE A 354 -10.77 5.88 3.47
CA ILE A 354 -10.63 6.91 2.46
C ILE A 354 -11.90 7.76 2.47
N GLU A 355 -11.77 9.07 2.47
CA GLU A 355 -12.91 9.96 2.29
C GLU A 355 -13.44 9.88 0.87
N ASN A 356 -14.77 9.96 0.72
CA ASN A 356 -15.40 10.00 -0.60
C ASN A 356 -14.97 11.23 -1.41
N ILE A 357 -14.78 12.36 -0.74
CA ILE A 357 -14.41 13.64 -1.36
C ILE A 357 -12.94 13.68 -1.76
N ASN A 358 -12.04 12.98 -1.01
CA ASN A 358 -10.61 12.94 -1.29
C ASN A 358 -10.08 11.51 -1.25
N ALA A 359 -10.18 10.81 -2.38
CA ALA A 359 -9.75 9.41 -2.50
C ALA A 359 -8.23 9.19 -2.36
N ASN A 360 -7.44 10.26 -2.28
CA ASN A 360 -5.98 10.17 -2.19
C ASN A 360 -5.44 10.19 -0.74
N LYS A 361 -6.32 10.41 0.25
CA LYS A 361 -5.92 10.50 1.65
C LYS A 361 -6.50 9.35 2.46
N ILE A 362 -5.64 8.57 3.11
CA ILE A 362 -6.07 7.64 4.15
C ILE A 362 -6.16 8.39 5.48
N ILE A 363 -7.28 8.24 6.14
CA ILE A 363 -7.51 8.75 7.49
C ILE A 363 -7.67 7.60 8.46
N ALA A 364 -7.16 7.75 9.66
CA ALA A 364 -7.34 6.81 10.75
C ALA A 364 -8.44 7.30 11.69
N LEU A 365 -9.51 6.52 11.81
CA LEU A 365 -10.63 6.80 12.69
C LEU A 365 -10.60 5.82 13.85
N HIS A 366 -10.64 6.34 15.06
CA HIS A 366 -10.62 5.54 16.28
C HIS A 366 -12.04 5.23 16.77
N LEU A 367 -12.35 3.96 16.94
CA LEU A 367 -13.57 3.49 17.55
C LEU A 367 -13.24 2.88 18.90
N CYS A 368 -13.60 3.59 19.98
CA CYS A 368 -13.59 3.04 21.35
C CYS A 368 -15.00 3.17 21.90
N SER A 369 -15.74 2.08 21.93
CA SER A 369 -17.18 2.10 22.13
C SER A 369 -17.59 1.07 23.16
N TYR A 370 -18.35 1.51 24.13
CA TYR A 370 -19.07 0.69 25.10
C TYR A 370 -20.53 0.60 24.65
N ASP A 371 -20.96 -0.51 24.13
CA ASP A 371 -22.34 -0.83 23.73
C ASP A 371 -22.85 -0.19 22.43
N LYS A 372 -23.40 1.03 22.47
CA LYS A 372 -24.26 1.54 21.39
C LYS A 372 -23.53 2.01 20.12
N GLU A 373 -22.39 2.67 20.24
CA GLU A 373 -21.71 3.20 19.06
C GLU A 373 -21.10 2.10 18.20
N GLY A 374 -20.48 1.10 18.84
CA GLY A 374 -19.93 -0.06 18.13
C GLY A 374 -21.03 -0.98 17.62
N GLU A 375 -22.13 -1.12 18.34
CA GLU A 375 -23.32 -1.83 17.87
C GLU A 375 -23.89 -1.14 16.63
N THR A 376 -23.96 0.17 16.62
CA THR A 376 -24.43 0.94 15.46
C THR A 376 -23.52 0.72 14.24
N LEU A 377 -22.20 0.73 14.44
CA LEU A 377 -21.26 0.54 13.34
C LEU A 377 -21.22 -0.89 12.81
N PHE A 378 -21.13 -1.88 13.72
CA PHE A 378 -21.02 -3.29 13.35
C PHE A 378 -22.36 -4.01 13.27
N GLY A 379 -23.44 -3.40 13.81
CA GLY A 379 -24.78 -4.01 13.90
C GLY A 379 -24.85 -5.20 14.86
N VAL A 380 -23.88 -5.34 15.75
CA VAL A 380 -23.81 -6.36 16.81
C VAL A 380 -23.18 -5.77 18.07
N PRO A 381 -23.64 -6.16 19.28
CA PRO A 381 -23.02 -5.72 20.52
C PRO A 381 -21.63 -6.31 20.70
N PRO A 382 -20.74 -5.68 21.48
CA PRO A 382 -19.45 -6.27 21.81
C PRO A 382 -19.64 -7.58 22.58
N CYS A 383 -19.02 -8.64 22.11
CA CYS A 383 -19.13 -9.99 22.66
C CYS A 383 -17.77 -10.71 22.61
N ASP A 384 -17.63 -11.76 23.42
CA ASP A 384 -16.39 -12.54 23.44
C ASP A 384 -16.23 -13.40 22.16
N CYS A 385 -15.86 -12.77 21.08
CA CYS A 385 -15.62 -13.41 19.79
C CYS A 385 -14.51 -14.47 19.82
N TYR A 386 -13.69 -14.52 20.84
CA TYR A 386 -12.64 -15.53 20.96
C TYR A 386 -13.21 -16.89 21.39
N ARG A 387 -14.29 -16.89 22.21
CA ARG A 387 -14.93 -18.11 22.74
C ARG A 387 -16.24 -18.43 22.03
N ASP A 388 -16.92 -17.44 21.50
CA ASP A 388 -18.18 -17.61 20.79
C ASP A 388 -17.96 -17.55 19.28
N SER A 389 -17.93 -18.73 18.65
CA SER A 389 -17.73 -18.85 17.20
C SER A 389 -18.89 -18.24 16.39
N THR A 390 -20.11 -18.24 16.91
CA THR A 390 -21.27 -17.64 16.24
C THR A 390 -21.15 -16.12 16.24
N ALA A 391 -20.80 -15.53 17.37
CA ALA A 391 -20.53 -14.11 17.50
C ALA A 391 -19.36 -13.69 16.60
N PHE A 392 -18.29 -14.49 16.54
CA PHE A 392 -17.16 -14.26 15.64
C PHE A 392 -17.58 -14.23 14.17
N LEU A 393 -18.34 -15.23 13.70
CA LEU A 393 -18.79 -15.31 12.32
C LEU A 393 -19.71 -14.15 11.95
N ASN A 394 -20.61 -13.77 12.86
CA ASN A 394 -21.50 -12.64 12.68
C ASN A 394 -20.72 -11.33 12.56
N LEU A 395 -19.81 -11.04 13.49
CA LEU A 395 -18.98 -9.84 13.44
C LEU A 395 -18.10 -9.82 12.18
N LYS A 396 -17.50 -10.96 11.79
CA LYS A 396 -16.71 -11.11 10.57
C LYS A 396 -17.50 -10.74 9.32
N SER A 397 -18.73 -11.25 9.20
CA SER A 397 -19.63 -10.94 8.07
C SER A 397 -19.94 -9.44 7.99
N LYS A 398 -20.19 -8.79 9.12
CA LYS A 398 -20.46 -7.35 9.17
C LYS A 398 -19.22 -6.52 8.77
N ILE A 399 -18.06 -6.90 9.29
CA ILE A 399 -16.79 -6.25 8.92
C ILE A 399 -16.52 -6.39 7.42
N GLN A 400 -16.69 -7.58 6.84
CA GLN A 400 -16.53 -7.78 5.41
C GLN A 400 -17.46 -6.89 4.59
N ARG A 401 -18.70 -6.68 5.05
CA ARG A 401 -19.64 -5.76 4.40
C ARG A 401 -19.16 -4.31 4.48
N ILE A 402 -18.69 -3.87 5.64
CA ILE A 402 -18.22 -2.49 5.86
C ILE A 402 -16.96 -2.20 5.04
N THR A 403 -16.06 -3.19 4.92
CA THR A 403 -14.79 -3.05 4.18
C THR A 403 -14.89 -3.35 2.69
N SER A 404 -16.10 -3.55 2.15
CA SER A 404 -16.28 -3.74 0.71
C SER A 404 -15.96 -2.44 -0.05
N LYS A 405 -15.36 -2.57 -1.24
CA LYS A 405 -14.88 -1.40 -2.03
C LYS A 405 -15.96 -0.42 -2.45
N GLU A 406 -17.20 -0.85 -2.51
CA GLU A 406 -18.35 -0.05 -2.97
C GLU A 406 -19.16 0.54 -1.81
N ASN A 407 -18.79 0.24 -0.57
CA ASN A 407 -19.57 0.62 0.58
C ASN A 407 -18.97 1.85 1.26
N TYR A 408 -19.67 2.98 1.16
CA TYR A 408 -19.38 4.17 1.91
C TYR A 408 -20.25 4.22 3.16
N ILE A 409 -19.65 4.56 4.28
CA ILE A 409 -20.37 4.79 5.54
C ILE A 409 -20.24 6.26 5.93
N ARG A 410 -21.30 6.80 6.49
CA ARG A 410 -21.31 8.15 7.07
C ARG A 410 -21.09 8.06 8.56
N VAL A 411 -20.08 8.74 9.04
CA VAL A 411 -19.70 8.73 10.44
C VAL A 411 -19.62 10.13 11.00
N CYS A 412 -20.01 10.26 12.26
CA CYS A 412 -19.74 11.44 13.04
C CYS A 412 -18.46 11.23 13.82
N CYS A 413 -17.51 12.12 13.67
CA CYS A 413 -16.23 12.08 14.35
C CYS A 413 -16.06 13.27 15.30
N GLU A 414 -15.46 12.99 16.46
CA GLU A 414 -14.96 13.98 17.39
C GLU A 414 -13.46 14.14 17.23
N ARG A 415 -12.98 15.36 17.18
CA ARG A 415 -11.55 15.65 17.19
C ARG A 415 -11.03 15.68 18.61
N ILE A 416 -10.01 14.87 18.89
CA ILE A 416 -9.31 14.85 20.16
C ILE A 416 -7.87 15.32 19.93
N THR A 417 -7.51 16.45 20.54
CA THR A 417 -6.15 16.98 20.49
C THR A 417 -5.29 16.30 21.55
N ILE A 418 -4.22 15.61 21.13
CA ILE A 418 -3.31 14.91 22.04
C ILE A 418 -2.13 15.81 22.42
N LYS A 419 -1.61 16.59 21.46
CA LYS A 419 -0.58 17.64 21.61
C LYS A 419 -0.92 18.76 20.64
N GLU A 420 -0.18 19.88 20.72
CA GLU A 420 -0.48 21.08 19.90
C GLU A 420 -0.68 20.79 18.41
N ASP A 421 0.04 19.79 17.83
CA ASP A 421 -0.03 19.44 16.40
C ASP A 421 -0.52 18.02 16.12
N GLN A 422 -0.92 17.26 17.14
CA GLN A 422 -1.40 15.89 16.97
C GLN A 422 -2.85 15.74 17.37
N CYS A 423 -3.67 15.33 16.40
CA CYS A 423 -5.09 15.08 16.59
C CYS A 423 -5.43 13.62 16.27
N VAL A 424 -6.36 13.06 17.02
CA VAL A 424 -7.00 11.77 16.73
C VAL A 424 -8.49 12.04 16.50
N TYR A 425 -9.04 11.33 15.54
CA TYR A 425 -10.46 11.41 15.22
C TYR A 425 -11.18 10.19 15.78
N ARG A 426 -12.10 10.40 16.70
CA ARG A 426 -12.90 9.34 17.32
C ARG A 426 -14.26 9.27 16.67
N VAL A 427 -14.67 8.09 16.24
CA VAL A 427 -16.03 7.82 15.77
C VAL A 427 -16.96 7.82 16.98
N ILE A 428 -18.00 8.66 16.95
CA ILE A 428 -19.01 8.78 18.00
C ILE A 428 -20.43 8.39 17.54
N GLY A 429 -20.60 8.10 16.26
CA GLY A 429 -21.85 7.62 15.72
C GLY A 429 -21.79 7.37 14.22
N GLN A 430 -22.72 6.58 13.72
CA GLN A 430 -22.95 6.33 12.31
C GLN A 430 -24.29 6.93 11.91
N TYR A 431 -24.32 7.58 10.75
CA TYR A 431 -25.55 8.04 10.13
C TYR A 431 -25.99 7.02 9.09
N GLN A 432 -27.19 6.46 9.23
CA GLN A 432 -27.85 5.69 8.17
C GLN A 432 -28.78 6.63 7.41
N GLN A 433 -28.63 6.72 6.10
CA GLN A 433 -29.71 7.24 5.26
C GLN A 433 -30.87 6.25 5.33
N ASN A 434 -32.05 6.71 5.78
CA ASN A 434 -33.31 6.00 5.62
C ASN A 434 -33.70 5.92 4.14
#